data_337a64df2e5c3069994e5f59ddd27bae
#
_entry.id   337a64df2e5c3069994e5f59ddd27bae
#
_cell.length_a   1.000
_cell.length_b   1.000
_cell.length_c   1.000
_cell.angle_alpha   90.00
_cell.angle_beta   90.00
_cell.angle_gamma   90.00
#
_symmetry.space_group_name_H-M   'P 1'
#
loop_
_entity.id
_entity.type
_entity.pdbx_description
1 polymer ?
#
loop_
_entity_poly.entity_id
_entity_poly.type
_entity_poly.pdbx_seq_one_letter_code
_entity_poly.pdbx_strand_id
1 'polypeptide(L)'
;WEECKKNVSGYPTAKYKSFPTKEQAQKALNENYWEHVGKKNTPAPLLPNATAPYDTHSIAVDAACSGNPGTMYYRAIDLSTGTIYFSQGPFLRATNNIGEFLAIVHALAQLSLSGDTRTIYSDSKIAISWVKQKKCKTKLPLEAANKKVFELIERAEKWLHTHTYTNPILKWETQLWGEIPADYGNKK
;
A
#
# COMPACT_ATOMS: atom_id res chain seq x y z
N TRP A 1 -2.36 -11.68 -19.96
CA TRP A 1 -2.71 -10.31 -20.31
C TRP A 1 -2.67 -10.05 -21.83
N GLU A 2 -1.63 -10.52 -22.54
CA GLU A 2 -1.46 -10.28 -23.98
C GLU A 2 -2.65 -10.80 -24.81
N GLU A 3 -3.20 -11.95 -24.45
CA GLU A 3 -4.37 -12.52 -25.09
C GLU A 3 -5.64 -11.70 -24.83
N CYS A 4 -5.86 -11.28 -23.58
CA CYS A 4 -6.96 -10.38 -23.21
C CYS A 4 -6.84 -9.05 -23.94
N LYS A 5 -5.65 -8.47 -24.02
CA LYS A 5 -5.37 -7.22 -24.74
C LYS A 5 -5.75 -7.32 -26.21
N LYS A 6 -5.43 -8.43 -26.88
CA LYS A 6 -5.82 -8.66 -28.29
C LYS A 6 -7.34 -8.63 -28.45
N ASN A 7 -8.08 -9.20 -27.51
CA ASN A 7 -9.53 -9.31 -27.59
C ASN A 7 -10.27 -8.00 -27.26
N VAL A 8 -9.65 -7.09 -26.48
CA VAL A 8 -10.31 -5.85 -26.04
C VAL A 8 -9.81 -4.60 -26.77
N SER A 9 -8.67 -4.68 -27.46
CA SER A 9 -8.12 -3.56 -28.21
C SER A 9 -9.00 -3.20 -29.40
N GLY A 10 -9.34 -1.92 -29.55
CA GLY A 10 -10.22 -1.43 -30.61
C GLY A 10 -11.71 -1.43 -30.28
N TYR A 11 -12.10 -1.90 -29.09
CA TYR A 11 -13.48 -1.87 -28.61
C TYR A 11 -13.63 -0.84 -27.49
N PRO A 12 -14.15 0.38 -27.70
CA PRO A 12 -14.24 1.44 -26.67
C PRO A 12 -15.07 1.06 -25.45
N THR A 13 -15.99 0.10 -25.60
CA THR A 13 -16.89 -0.37 -24.55
C THR A 13 -16.48 -1.73 -23.98
N ALA A 14 -15.30 -2.23 -24.34
CA ALA A 14 -14.83 -3.52 -23.85
C ALA A 14 -14.72 -3.51 -22.32
N LYS A 15 -15.29 -4.54 -21.71
CA LYS A 15 -15.28 -4.73 -20.25
C LYS A 15 -14.54 -6.02 -19.94
N TYR A 16 -13.55 -5.91 -19.09
CA TYR A 16 -12.74 -7.05 -18.66
C TYR A 16 -12.40 -6.94 -17.17
N LYS A 17 -12.11 -8.07 -16.54
CA LYS A 17 -11.71 -8.16 -15.14
C LYS A 17 -10.70 -9.30 -14.98
N SER A 18 -9.67 -9.06 -14.18
CA SER A 18 -8.72 -10.10 -13.77
C SER A 18 -9.23 -10.82 -12.53
N PHE A 19 -8.89 -12.10 -12.43
CA PHE A 19 -9.18 -12.94 -11.27
C PHE A 19 -7.89 -13.63 -10.80
N PRO A 20 -7.74 -13.88 -9.50
CA PRO A 20 -6.55 -14.54 -8.95
C PRO A 20 -6.33 -15.97 -9.44
N THR A 21 -7.42 -16.71 -9.71
CA THR A 21 -7.35 -18.09 -10.19
C THR A 21 -8.23 -18.31 -11.42
N LYS A 22 -7.90 -19.36 -12.20
CA LYS A 22 -8.65 -19.75 -13.39
C LYS A 22 -10.07 -20.20 -13.04
N GLU A 23 -10.22 -20.90 -11.91
CA GLU A 23 -11.53 -21.36 -11.42
C GLU A 23 -12.47 -20.21 -11.10
N GLN A 24 -11.94 -19.16 -10.46
CA GLN A 24 -12.70 -17.93 -10.17
C GLN A 24 -13.08 -17.18 -11.45
N ALA A 25 -12.18 -17.11 -12.44
CA ALA A 25 -12.49 -16.52 -13.73
C ALA A 25 -13.58 -17.29 -14.47
N GLN A 26 -13.53 -18.63 -14.42
CA GLN A 26 -14.48 -19.50 -15.08
C GLN A 26 -15.86 -19.47 -14.41
N LYS A 27 -15.91 -19.38 -13.07
CA LYS A 27 -17.13 -19.17 -12.31
C LYS A 27 -17.76 -17.82 -12.67
N ALA A 28 -16.97 -16.74 -12.69
CA ALA A 28 -17.44 -15.40 -13.02
C ALA A 28 -17.93 -15.28 -14.48
N LEU A 29 -17.41 -16.08 -15.40
CA LEU A 29 -17.88 -16.12 -16.79
C LEU A 29 -19.29 -16.69 -16.92
N ASN A 30 -19.67 -17.60 -16.01
CA ASN A 30 -21.00 -18.23 -15.97
C ASN A 30 -22.01 -17.46 -15.12
N GLU A 31 -21.56 -16.44 -14.38
CA GLU A 31 -22.39 -15.59 -13.52
C GLU A 31 -22.76 -14.27 -14.23
N ASN A 32 -23.72 -13.54 -13.65
CA ASN A 32 -24.14 -12.26 -14.22
C ASN A 32 -23.00 -11.23 -14.11
N TYR A 33 -22.64 -10.58 -15.24
CA TYR A 33 -21.63 -9.52 -15.30
C TYR A 33 -21.79 -8.47 -14.17
N TRP A 34 -23.03 -8.07 -13.87
CA TRP A 34 -23.32 -7.03 -12.87
C TRP A 34 -22.97 -7.44 -11.44
N GLU A 35 -22.84 -8.73 -11.15
CA GLU A 35 -22.42 -9.22 -9.84
C GLU A 35 -20.93 -9.00 -9.59
N HIS A 36 -20.16 -8.80 -10.66
CA HIS A 36 -18.71 -8.61 -10.61
C HIS A 36 -18.26 -7.17 -10.85
N VAL A 37 -19.18 -6.27 -11.31
CA VAL A 37 -18.86 -4.86 -11.56
C VAL A 37 -18.68 -4.11 -10.25
N GLY A 38 -17.57 -3.35 -10.15
CA GLY A 38 -17.28 -2.52 -8.98
C GLY A 38 -16.90 -3.29 -7.71
N LYS A 39 -17.02 -4.62 -7.69
CA LYS A 39 -16.51 -5.43 -6.58
C LYS A 39 -15.00 -5.63 -6.76
N LYS A 40 -14.20 -5.18 -5.80
CA LYS A 40 -12.81 -5.61 -5.68
C LYS A 40 -12.79 -7.12 -5.47
N ASN A 41 -11.80 -7.82 -6.04
CA ASN A 41 -11.55 -9.22 -5.70
C ASN A 41 -10.99 -9.25 -4.27
N THR A 42 -11.86 -9.15 -3.29
CA THR A 42 -11.52 -9.49 -1.91
C THR A 42 -11.33 -11.00 -1.87
N PRO A 43 -10.22 -11.52 -1.38
CA PRO A 43 -10.13 -12.92 -1.03
C PRO A 43 -11.32 -13.29 -0.17
N ALA A 44 -11.83 -14.50 -0.33
CA ALA A 44 -12.88 -14.99 0.56
C ALA A 44 -12.48 -14.74 2.01
N PRO A 45 -13.41 -14.32 2.89
CA PRO A 45 -13.10 -14.21 4.31
C PRO A 45 -12.44 -15.52 4.75
N LEU A 46 -11.29 -15.43 5.42
CA LEU A 46 -10.64 -16.59 5.99
C LEU A 46 -11.71 -17.34 6.80
N LEU A 47 -11.83 -18.65 6.57
CA LEU A 47 -12.71 -19.50 7.38
C LEU A 47 -12.40 -19.23 8.86
N PRO A 48 -13.39 -19.23 9.77
CA PRO A 48 -13.22 -18.83 11.17
C PRO A 48 -12.08 -19.53 11.93
N ASN A 49 -11.53 -20.62 11.36
CA ASN A 49 -10.45 -21.42 11.93
C ASN A 49 -9.17 -21.42 11.06
N ALA A 50 -9.08 -20.61 9.99
CA ALA A 50 -7.86 -20.51 9.21
C ALA A 50 -6.90 -19.53 9.89
N THR A 51 -5.69 -19.99 10.20
CA THR A 51 -4.58 -19.12 10.64
C THR A 51 -4.33 -18.09 9.54
N ALA A 52 -4.29 -16.81 9.88
CA ALA A 52 -3.99 -15.76 8.91
C ALA A 52 -2.65 -16.07 8.20
N PRO A 53 -2.56 -15.92 6.87
CA PRO A 53 -1.35 -16.21 6.12
C PRO A 53 -0.21 -15.20 6.36
N TYR A 54 -0.45 -14.22 7.21
CA TYR A 54 0.48 -13.15 7.61
C TYR A 54 0.46 -12.99 9.14
N ASP A 55 1.47 -12.36 9.67
CA ASP A 55 1.54 -12.05 11.11
C ASP A 55 0.51 -10.98 11.46
N THR A 56 -0.49 -11.36 12.26
CA THR A 56 -1.52 -10.43 12.76
C THR A 56 -1.00 -9.52 13.86
N HIS A 57 0.11 -9.87 14.53
CA HIS A 57 0.77 -9.00 15.52
C HIS A 57 1.79 -8.09 14.83
N SER A 58 1.32 -7.25 13.92
CA SER A 58 2.15 -6.41 13.05
C SER A 58 1.46 -5.10 12.69
N ILE A 59 2.16 -4.24 11.99
CA ILE A 59 1.67 -2.94 11.49
C ILE A 59 1.59 -2.99 9.97
N ALA A 60 0.45 -2.61 9.40
CA ALA A 60 0.29 -2.37 7.97
C ALA A 60 0.35 -0.87 7.67
N VAL A 61 1.08 -0.48 6.63
CA VAL A 61 1.19 0.92 6.21
C VAL A 61 0.80 1.07 4.75
N ASP A 62 0.18 2.20 4.42
CA ASP A 62 -0.17 2.57 3.04
C ASP A 62 -0.25 4.08 2.89
N ALA A 63 -0.29 4.54 1.64
CA ALA A 63 -0.50 5.93 1.27
C ALA A 63 -1.57 6.06 0.19
N ALA A 64 -2.19 7.23 0.13
CA ALA A 64 -3.09 7.62 -0.94
C ALA A 64 -2.69 8.97 -1.49
N CYS A 65 -2.75 9.11 -2.82
CA CYS A 65 -2.48 10.36 -3.49
C CYS A 65 -3.53 10.63 -4.56
N SER A 66 -4.10 11.84 -4.57
CA SER A 66 -5.15 12.23 -5.53
C SER A 66 -4.64 12.49 -6.95
N GLY A 67 -3.37 12.29 -7.19
CA GLY A 67 -2.70 12.47 -8.49
C GLY A 67 -1.20 12.19 -8.37
N ASN A 68 -0.46 12.39 -9.46
CA ASN A 68 0.98 12.16 -9.48
C ASN A 68 1.73 13.29 -10.24
N PRO A 69 2.04 14.42 -9.55
CA PRO A 69 1.83 14.72 -8.13
C PRO A 69 0.41 15.14 -7.76
N GLY A 70 0.05 14.99 -6.48
CA GLY A 70 -1.27 15.34 -5.96
C GLY A 70 -1.27 15.59 -4.44
N THR A 71 -2.46 15.63 -3.86
CA THR A 71 -2.63 15.67 -2.40
C THR A 71 -2.45 14.28 -1.83
N MET A 72 -1.50 14.12 -0.94
CA MET A 72 -1.06 12.84 -0.38
C MET A 72 -1.40 12.72 1.09
N TYR A 73 -1.81 11.53 1.48
CA TYR A 73 -2.02 11.08 2.85
C TYR A 73 -1.29 9.75 3.05
N TYR A 74 -0.91 9.44 4.28
CA TYR A 74 -0.43 8.12 4.63
C TYR A 74 -0.85 7.72 6.03
N ARG A 75 -0.96 6.42 6.29
CA ARG A 75 -1.38 5.90 7.59
C ARG A 75 -0.79 4.53 7.90
N ALA A 76 -0.93 4.16 9.15
CA ALA A 76 -0.67 2.82 9.64
C ALA A 76 -1.89 2.27 10.39
N ILE A 77 -2.08 0.96 10.27
CA ILE A 77 -3.09 0.18 10.97
C ILE A 77 -2.38 -0.89 11.81
N ASP A 78 -2.76 -1.01 13.06
CA ASP A 78 -2.38 -2.15 13.90
C ASP A 78 -3.24 -3.36 13.49
N LEU A 79 -2.62 -4.42 12.96
CA LEU A 79 -3.34 -5.58 12.44
C LEU A 79 -3.96 -6.44 13.55
N SER A 80 -3.46 -6.34 14.78
CA SER A 80 -4.01 -7.10 15.91
C SER A 80 -5.35 -6.55 16.40
N THR A 81 -5.54 -5.24 16.28
CA THR A 81 -6.76 -4.53 16.75
C THR A 81 -7.62 -3.98 15.63
N GLY A 82 -7.07 -3.85 14.41
CA GLY A 82 -7.71 -3.17 13.28
C GLY A 82 -7.82 -1.65 13.44
N THR A 83 -7.17 -1.06 14.45
CA THR A 83 -7.24 0.37 14.74
C THR A 83 -6.17 1.17 13.99
N ILE A 84 -6.45 2.45 13.73
CA ILE A 84 -5.49 3.38 13.16
C ILE A 84 -4.38 3.62 14.17
N TYR A 85 -3.14 3.24 13.83
CA TYR A 85 -1.96 3.48 14.64
C TYR A 85 -1.48 4.93 14.50
N PHE A 86 -1.47 5.45 13.27
CA PHE A 86 -1.38 6.89 12.97
C PHE A 86 -1.96 7.19 11.59
N SER A 87 -2.30 8.47 11.34
CA SER A 87 -2.70 9.00 10.05
C SER A 87 -2.13 10.41 9.88
N GLN A 88 -1.61 10.72 8.69
CA GLN A 88 -0.92 11.95 8.37
C GLN A 88 -1.36 12.51 7.01
N GLY A 89 -1.39 13.82 6.90
CA GLY A 89 -1.80 14.58 5.72
C GLY A 89 -2.88 15.60 6.04
N PRO A 90 -3.32 16.40 5.06
CA PRO A 90 -2.90 16.42 3.65
C PRO A 90 -1.50 17.01 3.42
N PHE A 91 -0.80 16.44 2.46
CA PHE A 91 0.45 16.98 1.94
C PHE A 91 0.30 17.30 0.46
N LEU A 92 0.53 18.54 0.08
CA LEU A 92 0.30 19.00 -1.28
C LEU A 92 1.47 18.65 -2.21
N ARG A 93 1.17 18.45 -3.49
CA ARG A 93 2.16 18.23 -4.55
C ARG A 93 3.16 17.11 -4.21
N ALA A 94 2.66 15.99 -3.73
CA ALA A 94 3.43 14.79 -3.42
C ALA A 94 3.07 13.62 -4.34
N THR A 95 3.69 12.47 -4.13
CA THR A 95 3.41 11.24 -4.88
C THR A 95 3.12 10.09 -3.93
N ASN A 96 2.42 9.08 -4.41
CA ASN A 96 2.10 7.89 -3.61
C ASN A 96 3.38 7.23 -3.05
N ASN A 97 4.40 7.05 -3.88
CA ASN A 97 5.66 6.42 -3.46
C ASN A 97 6.36 7.16 -2.30
N ILE A 98 6.27 8.51 -2.28
CA ILE A 98 6.78 9.31 -1.17
C ILE A 98 5.99 9.01 0.10
N GLY A 99 4.66 8.98 -0.01
CA GLY A 99 3.78 8.68 1.12
C GLY A 99 4.04 7.30 1.72
N GLU A 100 4.18 6.29 0.89
CA GLU A 100 4.51 4.92 1.31
C GLU A 100 5.89 4.83 1.99
N PHE A 101 6.90 5.54 1.46
CA PHE A 101 8.21 5.65 2.09
C PHE A 101 8.12 6.30 3.47
N LEU A 102 7.43 7.44 3.57
CA LEU A 102 7.24 8.15 4.83
C LEU A 102 6.43 7.32 5.84
N ALA A 103 5.43 6.56 5.39
CA ALA A 103 4.63 5.69 6.24
C ALA A 103 5.48 4.60 6.91
N ILE A 104 6.35 3.93 6.14
CA ILE A 104 7.26 2.92 6.69
C ILE A 104 8.21 3.53 7.72
N VAL A 105 8.86 4.66 7.39
CA VAL A 105 9.85 5.28 8.30
C VAL A 105 9.17 5.82 9.55
N HIS A 106 7.95 6.37 9.43
CA HIS A 106 7.17 6.84 10.58
C HIS A 106 6.80 5.67 11.50
N ALA A 107 6.38 4.52 10.94
CA ALA A 107 6.09 3.32 11.72
C ALA A 107 7.35 2.83 12.45
N LEU A 108 8.49 2.75 11.78
CA LEU A 108 9.78 2.41 12.40
C LEU A 108 10.12 3.35 13.56
N ALA A 109 9.98 4.66 13.36
CA ALA A 109 10.29 5.65 14.38
C ALA A 109 9.36 5.52 15.60
N GLN A 110 8.07 5.32 15.38
CA GLN A 110 7.09 5.13 16.47
C GLN A 110 7.35 3.86 17.27
N LEU A 111 7.58 2.73 16.60
CA LEU A 111 7.88 1.45 17.23
C LEU A 111 9.19 1.51 18.03
N SER A 112 10.19 2.21 17.52
CA SER A 112 11.49 2.42 18.18
C SER A 112 11.35 3.13 19.53
N LEU A 113 10.39 4.04 19.71
CA LEU A 113 10.16 4.76 20.99
C LEU A 113 9.74 3.82 22.11
N SER A 114 9.07 2.73 21.79
CA SER A 114 8.61 1.72 22.76
C SER A 114 9.48 0.46 22.77
N GLY A 115 10.53 0.40 21.97
CA GLY A 115 11.33 -0.82 21.78
C GLY A 115 10.56 -1.96 21.11
N ASP A 116 9.47 -1.65 20.39
CA ASP A 116 8.61 -2.60 19.71
C ASP A 116 9.27 -3.09 18.43
N THR A 117 9.40 -4.39 18.27
CA THR A 117 10.09 -5.03 17.13
C THR A 117 9.14 -5.69 16.12
N ARG A 118 7.83 -5.39 16.20
CA ARG A 118 6.81 -5.95 15.29
C ARG A 118 7.16 -5.71 13.82
N THR A 119 6.69 -6.63 12.98
CA THR A 119 6.79 -6.54 11.53
C THR A 119 5.98 -5.36 11.00
N ILE A 120 6.53 -4.69 9.98
CA ILE A 120 5.82 -3.66 9.19
C ILE A 120 5.55 -4.23 7.80
N TYR A 121 4.29 -4.25 7.41
CA TYR A 121 3.86 -4.61 6.05
C TYR A 121 3.58 -3.38 5.21
N SER A 122 4.07 -3.39 3.97
CA SER A 122 3.73 -2.42 2.92
C SER A 122 3.53 -3.15 1.60
N ASP A 123 2.59 -2.72 0.79
CA ASP A 123 2.38 -3.26 -0.57
C ASP A 123 3.29 -2.59 -1.63
N SER A 124 4.12 -1.64 -1.23
CA SER A 124 5.05 -0.92 -2.11
C SER A 124 6.46 -1.51 -2.10
N LYS A 125 6.81 -2.24 -3.15
CA LYS A 125 8.20 -2.69 -3.36
C LYS A 125 9.18 -1.52 -3.49
N ILE A 126 8.72 -0.40 -4.07
CA ILE A 126 9.54 0.80 -4.27
C ILE A 126 9.89 1.43 -2.92
N ALA A 127 8.88 1.67 -2.08
CA ALA A 127 9.10 2.26 -0.76
C ALA A 127 9.99 1.38 0.13
N ILE A 128 9.76 0.06 0.17
CA ILE A 128 10.61 -0.90 0.88
C ILE A 128 12.08 -0.81 0.39
N SER A 129 12.26 -0.74 -0.93
CA SER A 129 13.61 -0.59 -1.50
C SER A 129 14.28 0.73 -1.11
N TRP A 130 13.53 1.85 -1.08
CA TRP A 130 14.04 3.15 -0.66
C TRP A 130 14.44 3.17 0.81
N VAL A 131 13.65 2.55 1.68
CA VAL A 131 13.97 2.43 3.11
C VAL A 131 15.27 1.61 3.30
N LYS A 132 15.41 0.47 2.61
CA LYS A 132 16.65 -0.33 2.64
C LYS A 132 17.88 0.45 2.17
N GLN A 133 17.71 1.34 1.21
CA GLN A 133 18.76 2.21 0.68
C GLN A 133 18.92 3.49 1.50
N LYS A 134 18.09 3.71 2.51
CA LYS A 134 18.04 4.91 3.36
C LYS A 134 17.89 6.20 2.54
N LYS A 135 17.23 6.12 1.38
CA LYS A 135 17.11 7.23 0.44
C LYS A 135 15.77 7.20 -0.31
N CYS A 136 15.02 8.29 -0.23
CA CYS A 136 13.84 8.54 -1.05
C CYS A 136 14.26 8.98 -2.45
N LYS A 137 14.24 8.06 -3.42
CA LYS A 137 14.69 8.32 -4.80
C LYS A 137 13.60 8.96 -5.67
N THR A 138 12.89 9.94 -5.12
CA THR A 138 11.89 10.68 -5.88
C THR A 138 12.55 11.55 -6.96
N LYS A 139 11.85 11.69 -8.10
CA LYS A 139 12.19 12.65 -9.16
C LYS A 139 11.35 13.92 -9.09
N LEU A 140 10.53 14.04 -8.05
CA LEU A 140 9.68 15.22 -7.87
C LEU A 140 10.57 16.44 -7.61
N PRO A 141 10.39 17.56 -8.35
CA PRO A 141 11.13 18.79 -8.06
C PRO A 141 10.63 19.42 -6.76
N LEU A 142 11.55 20.07 -6.05
CA LEU A 142 11.20 20.87 -4.89
C LEU A 142 10.51 22.15 -5.36
N GLU A 143 9.32 22.40 -4.82
CA GLU A 143 8.49 23.59 -5.06
C GLU A 143 8.02 24.17 -3.72
N ALA A 144 7.58 25.42 -3.70
CA ALA A 144 7.04 26.05 -2.48
C ALA A 144 5.88 25.23 -1.89
N ALA A 145 5.01 24.69 -2.74
CA ALA A 145 3.83 23.93 -2.33
C ALA A 145 4.15 22.55 -1.69
N ASN A 146 5.32 21.96 -1.97
CA ASN A 146 5.72 20.67 -1.42
C ASN A 146 6.91 20.75 -0.46
N LYS A 147 7.32 21.93 -0.04
CA LYS A 147 8.44 22.14 0.87
C LYS A 147 8.33 21.26 2.13
N LYS A 148 7.15 21.19 2.73
CA LYS A 148 6.88 20.35 3.91
C LYS A 148 7.12 18.86 3.64
N VAL A 149 6.82 18.39 2.44
CA VAL A 149 7.07 16.99 2.03
C VAL A 149 8.57 16.71 2.00
N PHE A 150 9.36 17.63 1.44
CA PHE A 150 10.82 17.48 1.38
C PHE A 150 11.47 17.56 2.77
N GLU A 151 10.98 18.42 3.65
CA GLU A 151 11.40 18.46 5.06
C GLU A 151 11.14 17.11 5.77
N LEU A 152 10.01 16.46 5.49
CA LEU A 152 9.70 15.13 6.01
C LEU A 152 10.62 14.06 5.42
N ILE A 153 10.92 14.12 4.12
CA ILE A 153 11.88 13.22 3.47
C ILE A 153 13.26 13.33 4.12
N GLU A 154 13.77 14.55 4.30
CA GLU A 154 15.06 14.78 4.95
C GLU A 154 15.10 14.25 6.38
N ARG A 155 14.03 14.46 7.15
CA ARG A 155 13.91 13.91 8.52
C ARG A 155 13.89 12.39 8.50
N ALA A 156 13.16 11.78 7.57
CA ALA A 156 13.07 10.34 7.45
C ALA A 156 14.41 9.72 7.05
N GLU A 157 15.11 10.31 6.07
CA GLU A 157 16.45 9.87 5.68
C GLU A 157 17.45 10.02 6.83
N LYS A 158 17.44 11.17 7.52
CA LYS A 158 18.29 11.40 8.70
C LYS A 158 18.03 10.34 9.77
N TRP A 159 16.75 10.05 10.07
CA TRP A 159 16.38 9.02 11.04
C TRP A 159 16.95 7.65 10.63
N LEU A 160 16.80 7.24 9.39
CA LEU A 160 17.33 5.97 8.87
C LEU A 160 18.85 5.87 8.95
N HIS A 161 19.57 7.00 8.88
CA HIS A 161 21.03 7.03 8.99
C HIS A 161 21.52 7.04 10.45
N THR A 162 20.75 7.59 11.35
CA THR A 162 21.16 7.78 12.76
C THR A 162 20.58 6.74 13.72
N HIS A 163 19.62 5.91 13.27
CA HIS A 163 18.99 4.87 14.09
C HIS A 163 19.19 3.50 13.47
N THR A 164 19.24 2.49 14.33
CA THR A 164 19.17 1.08 13.96
C THR A 164 17.80 0.55 14.34
N TYR A 165 17.27 -0.37 13.55
CA TYR A 165 16.02 -1.04 13.81
C TYR A 165 16.13 -2.52 13.45
N THR A 166 15.40 -3.36 14.16
CA THR A 166 15.33 -4.83 13.94
C THR A 166 14.00 -5.27 13.35
N ASN A 167 13.04 -4.34 13.23
CA ASN A 167 11.73 -4.59 12.67
C ASN A 167 11.81 -5.14 11.25
N PRO A 168 11.28 -6.33 10.97
CA PRO A 168 11.15 -6.81 9.60
C PRO A 168 10.24 -5.87 8.79
N ILE A 169 10.66 -5.51 7.57
CA ILE A 169 9.83 -4.78 6.61
C ILE A 169 9.53 -5.73 5.48
N LEU A 170 8.28 -6.17 5.40
CA LEU A 170 7.84 -7.21 4.48
C LEU A 170 6.82 -6.67 3.48
N LYS A 171 6.83 -7.28 2.29
CA LYS A 171 5.86 -7.00 1.25
C LYS A 171 4.51 -7.63 1.62
N TRP A 172 3.45 -6.82 1.57
CA TRP A 172 2.08 -7.33 1.62
C TRP A 172 1.71 -7.96 0.27
N GLU A 173 1.30 -9.21 0.28
CA GLU A 173 0.98 -9.96 -0.94
C GLU A 173 -0.50 -9.76 -1.31
N THR A 174 -0.81 -8.62 -1.90
CA THR A 174 -2.18 -8.19 -2.26
C THR A 174 -2.94 -9.23 -3.10
N GLN A 175 -2.24 -9.98 -3.96
CA GLN A 175 -2.87 -11.02 -4.79
C GLN A 175 -3.33 -12.23 -3.97
N LEU A 176 -2.67 -12.51 -2.84
CA LEU A 176 -2.98 -13.65 -1.97
C LEU A 176 -3.86 -13.25 -0.79
N TRP A 177 -3.63 -12.07 -0.22
CA TRP A 177 -4.22 -11.65 1.05
C TRP A 177 -5.28 -10.54 0.88
N GLY A 178 -5.50 -10.05 -0.34
CA GLY A 178 -6.37 -8.92 -0.62
C GLY A 178 -5.70 -7.58 -0.38
N GLU A 179 -6.49 -6.52 -0.45
CA GLU A 179 -5.99 -5.17 -0.21
C GLU A 179 -5.40 -5.06 1.20
N ILE A 180 -4.31 -4.32 1.33
CA ILE A 180 -3.71 -4.09 2.64
C ILE A 180 -4.70 -3.35 3.55
N PRO A 181 -4.86 -3.72 4.84
CA PRO A 181 -5.83 -3.07 5.73
C PRO A 181 -5.64 -1.56 5.88
N ALA A 182 -4.44 -1.07 5.64
CA ALA A 182 -4.15 0.36 5.59
C ALA A 182 -4.60 1.06 4.29
N ASP A 183 -5.09 0.36 3.26
CA ASP A 183 -5.59 0.98 2.02
C ASP A 183 -6.76 1.94 2.31
N TYR A 184 -6.69 3.16 1.76
CA TYR A 184 -7.70 4.21 1.95
C TYR A 184 -9.05 3.90 1.29
N GLY A 185 -9.18 2.81 0.54
CA GLY A 185 -10.45 2.39 -0.07
C GLY A 185 -10.93 3.26 -1.25
N ASN A 186 -10.25 4.35 -1.54
CA ASN A 186 -10.65 5.37 -2.53
C ASN A 186 -9.71 5.40 -3.74
N LYS A 187 -9.40 4.27 -4.33
CA LYS A 187 -8.87 4.26 -5.70
C LYS A 187 -10.07 4.33 -6.66
N LYS A 188 -10.60 5.56 -6.87
CA LYS A 188 -11.45 5.84 -8.01
C LYS A 188 -10.61 5.91 -9.27
#